data_1b2811e1e7c8c4abc2489fe15a789bbe
#
_entry.id   1b2811e1e7c8c4abc2489fe15a789bbe
#
_cell.length_a   1.000
_cell.length_b   1.000
_cell.length_c   1.000
_cell.angle_alpha   90.00
_cell.angle_beta   90.00
_cell.angle_gamma   90.00
#
_symmetry.space_group_name_H-M   'P 1'
#
loop_
_entity.id
_entity.type
_entity.pdbx_description
1 polymer ?
#
loop_
_entity_poly.entity_id
_entity_poly.type
_entity_poly.pdbx_seq_one_letter_code
_entity_poly.pdbx_strand_id
1 'polypeptide(L)'
;MTKFPILHYNTKNTKSKLVPPPMPPSKYEDVVGWPMIEASYKQALRGHRKFSREAVCYDLLSEVNNVELWSDLKKIESRPQPGRREYSPGPYRHRTIKEPKTRSLHIPHLRDKVVQLVIHEELQNLFRPVFVDRSFACMYGKGPIRAAFNVQHDMRVARMKWGDEVAVIKIDVKKFFYSIDRQVLKKIIAKRFKKLKKKYPDKYEDFLRFYRLLCKVIDSSPEGETGIPLGNVSSQDFANIYLNELDQYCIRFLGAKLYTRYMDDIVIIAPNKEIAREWLAKIKVFLQERLHLETNQKTKIFYVRQGVN
;
A
#
# COMPACT_ATOMS: atom_id res chain seq x y z
N MET A 1 0.51 -40.60 5.12
CA MET A 1 -0.73 -39.90 5.51
C MET A 1 -0.49 -39.23 6.86
N THR A 2 0.03 -38.02 6.87
CA THR A 2 0.29 -37.25 8.09
C THR A 2 -0.90 -36.28 8.28
N LYS A 3 -1.70 -36.57 9.31
CA LYS A 3 -2.82 -35.72 9.71
C LYS A 3 -2.27 -34.44 10.33
N PHE A 4 -2.48 -33.30 9.67
CA PHE A 4 -2.27 -31.97 10.29
C PHE A 4 -3.33 -31.75 11.37
N PRO A 5 -2.97 -31.27 12.57
CA PRO A 5 -3.93 -30.98 13.61
C PRO A 5 -4.80 -29.78 13.20
N ILE A 6 -6.12 -29.99 13.27
CA ILE A 6 -7.10 -28.92 13.11
C ILE A 6 -6.98 -28.01 14.34
N LEU A 7 -6.28 -26.92 14.22
CA LEU A 7 -6.29 -25.86 15.22
C LEU A 7 -7.68 -25.23 15.24
N HIS A 8 -8.49 -25.65 16.22
CA HIS A 8 -9.71 -24.93 16.59
C HIS A 8 -9.33 -23.56 17.16
N TYR A 9 -9.31 -22.56 16.30
CA TYR A 9 -9.13 -21.18 16.74
C TYR A 9 -10.43 -20.72 17.40
N ASN A 10 -10.38 -20.51 18.70
CA ASN A 10 -11.50 -20.05 19.51
C ASN A 10 -11.87 -18.61 19.14
N THR A 11 -12.89 -18.43 18.31
CA THR A 11 -13.33 -17.13 17.77
C THR A 11 -14.01 -16.22 18.81
N LYS A 12 -14.09 -16.64 20.07
CA LYS A 12 -14.84 -15.91 21.12
C LYS A 12 -14.06 -14.79 21.81
N ASN A 13 -12.76 -14.57 21.52
CA ASN A 13 -11.95 -13.57 22.25
C ASN A 13 -11.19 -12.57 21.40
N THR A 14 -11.48 -12.44 20.13
CA THR A 14 -11.08 -11.26 19.39
C THR A 14 -12.22 -10.23 19.46
N LYS A 15 -12.26 -9.41 20.50
CA LYS A 15 -12.89 -8.09 20.38
C LYS A 15 -12.31 -7.49 19.11
N SER A 16 -13.09 -7.50 18.04
CA SER A 16 -12.75 -6.79 16.80
C SER A 16 -12.58 -5.35 17.26
N LYS A 17 -11.33 -4.88 17.35
CA LYS A 17 -11.09 -3.45 17.50
C LYS A 17 -11.78 -2.85 16.28
N LEU A 18 -12.94 -2.24 16.53
CA LEU A 18 -13.73 -1.58 15.51
C LEU A 18 -12.77 -0.68 14.73
N VAL A 19 -12.74 -0.92 13.44
CA VAL A 19 -11.99 -0.06 12.55
C VAL A 19 -12.62 1.32 12.66
N PRO A 20 -11.90 2.36 13.12
CA PRO A 20 -12.51 3.67 13.28
C PRO A 20 -13.11 4.12 11.95
N PRO A 21 -14.28 4.80 11.97
CA PRO A 21 -14.88 5.34 10.76
C PRO A 21 -13.89 6.29 10.07
N PRO A 22 -13.95 6.42 8.74
CA PRO A 22 -13.10 7.38 8.03
C PRO A 22 -13.40 8.79 8.53
N MET A 23 -12.38 9.48 9.00
CA MET A 23 -12.47 10.87 9.39
C MET A 23 -12.56 11.78 8.16
N PRO A 24 -13.15 12.99 8.28
CA PRO A 24 -13.04 13.98 7.22
C PRO A 24 -11.55 14.27 6.95
N PRO A 25 -11.19 14.62 5.69
CA PRO A 25 -9.80 14.96 5.36
C PRO A 25 -9.25 16.06 6.26
N SER A 26 -8.02 15.89 6.70
CA SER A 26 -7.35 16.86 7.57
C SER A 26 -6.97 18.12 6.78
N LYS A 27 -6.78 19.25 7.47
CA LYS A 27 -6.07 20.40 6.88
C LYS A 27 -4.59 20.04 6.75
N TYR A 28 -3.91 20.62 5.76
CA TYR A 28 -2.49 20.36 5.58
C TYR A 28 -1.67 20.72 6.85
N GLU A 29 -2.02 21.82 7.49
CA GLU A 29 -1.37 22.27 8.74
C GLU A 29 -1.53 21.26 9.89
N ASP A 30 -2.64 20.52 9.92
CA ASP A 30 -2.86 19.47 10.92
C ASP A 30 -2.05 18.21 10.58
N VAL A 31 -2.00 17.84 9.28
CA VAL A 31 -1.21 16.70 8.78
C VAL A 31 0.27 16.87 9.14
N VAL A 32 0.84 18.04 8.90
CA VAL A 32 2.25 18.36 9.21
C VAL A 32 2.41 19.06 10.56
N GLY A 33 1.38 19.04 11.41
CA GLY A 33 1.37 19.69 12.71
C GLY A 33 2.40 19.10 13.67
N TRP A 34 2.83 19.92 14.64
CA TRP A 34 3.81 19.52 15.63
C TRP A 34 3.45 18.20 16.37
N PRO A 35 2.21 18.00 16.83
CA PRO A 35 1.84 16.75 17.50
C PRO A 35 2.03 15.50 16.60
N MET A 36 1.76 15.64 15.29
CA MET A 36 1.92 14.54 14.34
C MET A 36 3.41 14.24 14.10
N ILE A 37 4.24 15.27 13.95
CA ILE A 37 5.69 15.11 13.80
C ILE A 37 6.29 14.45 15.04
N GLU A 38 5.93 14.90 16.23
CA GLU A 38 6.41 14.32 17.49
C GLU A 38 6.00 12.85 17.65
N ALA A 39 4.73 12.52 17.37
CA ALA A 39 4.23 11.15 17.41
C ALA A 39 4.97 10.26 16.40
N SER A 40 5.13 10.74 15.16
CA SER A 40 5.83 10.05 14.09
C SER A 40 7.32 9.87 14.41
N TYR A 41 7.97 10.84 15.00
CA TYR A 41 9.35 10.73 15.48
C TYR A 41 9.50 9.64 16.55
N LYS A 42 8.66 9.64 17.58
CA LYS A 42 8.64 8.59 18.61
C LYS A 42 8.41 7.20 18.01
N GLN A 43 7.54 7.10 17.01
CA GLN A 43 7.30 5.85 16.29
C GLN A 43 8.50 5.44 15.40
N ALA A 44 9.14 6.39 14.72
CA ALA A 44 10.31 6.15 13.89
C ALA A 44 11.47 5.58 14.72
N LEU A 45 11.69 6.08 15.93
CA LEU A 45 12.71 5.59 16.86
C LEU A 45 12.45 4.16 17.33
N ARG A 46 11.20 3.78 17.60
CA ARG A 46 10.84 2.40 18.03
C ARG A 46 11.25 1.34 17.01
N GLY A 47 11.21 1.66 15.73
CA GLY A 47 11.60 0.77 14.64
C GLY A 47 13.08 0.90 14.23
N HIS A 48 13.85 1.80 14.85
CA HIS A 48 15.29 1.93 14.63
C HIS A 48 16.06 1.13 15.69
N ARG A 49 17.26 0.64 15.34
CA ARG A 49 18.19 0.18 16.38
C ARG A 49 18.51 1.39 17.24
N LYS A 50 18.02 1.41 18.49
CA LYS A 50 18.18 2.51 19.46
C LYS A 50 19.60 3.05 19.57
N PHE A 51 20.59 2.23 19.21
CA PHE A 51 22.02 2.54 19.28
C PHE A 51 22.68 2.72 17.92
N SER A 52 21.91 2.91 16.82
CA SER A 52 22.55 3.32 15.57
C SER A 52 23.08 4.75 15.72
N ARG A 53 24.28 5.01 15.20
CA ARG A 53 24.88 6.36 15.24
C ARG A 53 23.93 7.45 14.75
N GLU A 54 23.18 7.17 13.69
CA GLU A 54 22.19 8.11 13.17
C GLU A 54 21.06 8.39 14.16
N ALA A 55 20.49 7.34 14.79
CA ALA A 55 19.41 7.52 15.76
C ALA A 55 19.90 8.32 16.97
N VAL A 56 21.07 8.01 17.47
CA VAL A 56 21.68 8.74 18.60
C VAL A 56 21.95 10.21 18.23
N CYS A 57 22.57 10.48 17.08
CA CYS A 57 22.84 11.85 16.64
C CYS A 57 21.55 12.66 16.40
N TYR A 58 20.53 12.03 15.83
CA TYR A 58 19.24 12.70 15.61
C TYR A 58 18.52 12.96 16.94
N ASP A 59 18.55 12.00 17.86
CA ASP A 59 17.88 12.08 19.17
C ASP A 59 18.49 13.15 20.07
N LEU A 60 19.82 13.28 20.07
CA LEU A 60 20.54 14.32 20.83
C LEU A 60 20.08 15.74 20.46
N LEU A 61 19.69 15.99 19.22
CA LEU A 61 19.23 17.28 18.73
C LEU A 61 17.79 17.19 18.22
N SER A 62 16.99 16.30 18.79
CA SER A 62 15.66 15.98 18.27
C SER A 62 14.70 17.18 18.24
N GLU A 63 14.76 18.06 19.23
CA GLU A 63 13.94 19.26 19.27
C GLU A 63 14.27 20.19 18.09
N VAL A 64 15.57 20.47 17.86
CA VAL A 64 16.02 21.31 16.75
C VAL A 64 15.68 20.66 15.42
N ASN A 65 16.03 19.37 15.24
CA ASN A 65 15.78 18.61 14.01
C ASN A 65 14.28 18.57 13.65
N ASN A 66 13.42 18.35 14.65
CA ASN A 66 11.97 18.30 14.43
C ASN A 66 11.36 19.69 14.16
N VAL A 67 11.87 20.76 14.79
CA VAL A 67 11.47 22.14 14.50
C VAL A 67 11.85 22.53 13.08
N GLU A 68 13.08 22.22 12.65
CA GLU A 68 13.52 22.47 11.27
C GLU A 68 12.66 21.70 10.27
N LEU A 69 12.40 20.39 10.54
CA LEU A 69 11.54 19.57 9.70
C LEU A 69 10.13 20.14 9.60
N TRP A 70 9.55 20.52 10.70
CA TRP A 70 8.23 21.16 10.76
C TRP A 70 8.18 22.44 9.93
N SER A 71 9.18 23.33 10.13
CA SER A 71 9.31 24.57 9.37
C SER A 71 9.40 24.30 7.86
N ASP A 72 10.21 23.30 7.43
CA ASP A 72 10.38 22.97 6.02
C ASP A 72 9.11 22.37 5.40
N LEU A 73 8.36 21.56 6.16
CA LEU A 73 7.08 21.01 5.72
C LEU A 73 6.01 22.08 5.56
N LYS A 74 5.92 23.01 6.51
CA LYS A 74 4.97 24.13 6.45
C LYS A 74 5.19 25.04 5.25
N LYS A 75 6.40 25.13 4.73
CA LYS A 75 6.75 25.95 3.55
C LYS A 75 6.28 25.34 2.22
N ILE A 76 5.78 24.09 2.23
CA ILE A 76 5.23 23.48 1.01
C ILE A 76 3.89 24.15 0.69
N GLU A 77 3.87 24.89 -0.41
CA GLU A 77 2.67 25.51 -0.98
C GLU A 77 2.11 24.65 -2.11
N SER A 78 0.89 24.92 -2.57
CA SER A 78 0.28 24.23 -3.71
C SER A 78 1.05 24.46 -5.01
N ARG A 79 1.72 25.61 -5.13
CA ARG A 79 2.60 25.95 -6.25
C ARG A 79 4.03 26.11 -5.78
N PRO A 80 5.03 25.68 -6.57
CA PRO A 80 6.44 25.91 -6.25
C PRO A 80 6.72 27.40 -6.09
N GLN A 81 7.47 27.75 -5.04
CA GLN A 81 7.96 29.10 -4.80
C GLN A 81 9.47 29.13 -5.12
N PRO A 82 9.90 29.78 -6.22
CA PRO A 82 11.33 29.87 -6.55
C PRO A 82 12.13 30.49 -5.39
N GLY A 83 13.30 29.92 -5.08
CA GLY A 83 14.20 30.42 -4.05
C GLY A 83 13.79 30.11 -2.60
N ARG A 84 12.59 29.59 -2.36
CA ARG A 84 12.15 29.23 -1.02
C ARG A 84 12.64 27.83 -0.64
N ARG A 85 13.43 27.72 0.43
CA ARG A 85 13.81 26.42 1.00
C ARG A 85 12.57 25.76 1.61
N GLU A 86 12.23 24.57 1.14
CA GLU A 86 11.14 23.74 1.64
C GLU A 86 11.64 22.30 1.83
N TYR A 87 10.84 21.43 2.46
CA TYR A 87 11.19 20.03 2.60
C TYR A 87 11.56 19.39 1.28
N SER A 88 12.71 18.72 1.28
CA SER A 88 13.18 17.84 0.21
C SER A 88 13.70 16.56 0.84
N PRO A 89 13.30 15.37 0.33
CA PRO A 89 13.85 14.11 0.80
C PRO A 89 15.36 14.04 0.59
N GLY A 90 16.05 13.46 1.56
CA GLY A 90 17.48 13.16 1.47
C GLY A 90 17.76 11.87 0.68
N PRO A 91 19.06 11.55 0.49
CA PRO A 91 19.46 10.33 -0.18
C PRO A 91 19.11 9.09 0.64
N TYR A 92 18.91 7.98 -0.04
CA TYR A 92 18.67 6.68 0.59
C TYR A 92 20.00 5.98 0.87
N ARG A 93 20.05 5.23 1.98
CA ARG A 93 21.11 4.26 2.23
C ARG A 93 20.70 2.91 1.65
N HIS A 94 21.62 2.25 1.00
CA HIS A 94 21.40 0.96 0.37
C HIS A 94 21.79 -0.19 1.30
N ARG A 95 20.93 -1.23 1.40
CA ARG A 95 21.21 -2.46 2.13
C ARG A 95 20.64 -3.66 1.39
N THR A 96 21.45 -4.69 1.20
CA THR A 96 21.00 -5.95 0.63
C THR A 96 20.65 -6.95 1.73
N ILE A 97 19.46 -7.55 1.64
CA ILE A 97 19.01 -8.68 2.47
C ILE A 97 19.05 -9.94 1.60
N LYS A 98 19.57 -11.05 2.15
CA LYS A 98 19.74 -12.30 1.40
C LYS A 98 18.69 -13.37 1.69
N GLU A 99 17.85 -13.21 2.71
CA GLU A 99 16.87 -14.22 3.13
C GLU A 99 15.42 -13.72 3.05
N PRO A 100 14.49 -14.56 2.57
CA PRO A 100 14.64 -15.83 1.83
C PRO A 100 15.05 -15.62 0.37
N LYS A 101 15.04 -14.38 -0.12
CA LYS A 101 15.46 -13.94 -1.45
C LYS A 101 16.31 -12.70 -1.31
N THR A 102 17.29 -12.58 -2.19
CA THR A 102 18.08 -11.34 -2.27
C THR A 102 17.19 -10.17 -2.64
N ARG A 103 17.13 -9.16 -1.76
CA ARG A 103 16.37 -7.93 -1.97
C ARG A 103 17.25 -6.73 -1.65
N SER A 104 17.16 -5.72 -2.50
CA SER A 104 17.75 -4.41 -2.26
C SER A 104 16.75 -3.56 -1.48
N LEU A 105 17.18 -3.09 -0.32
CA LEU A 105 16.40 -2.15 0.49
C LEU A 105 17.00 -0.75 0.38
N HIS A 106 16.14 0.21 0.22
CA HIS A 106 16.49 1.63 0.28
C HIS A 106 15.96 2.20 1.60
N ILE A 107 16.89 2.51 2.50
CA ILE A 107 16.58 2.96 3.86
C ILE A 107 16.64 4.49 3.88
N PRO A 108 15.54 5.19 4.14
CA PRO A 108 15.55 6.64 4.27
C PRO A 108 16.26 7.07 5.54
N HIS A 109 16.77 8.29 5.59
CA HIS A 109 17.21 8.91 6.82
C HIS A 109 16.07 9.02 7.82
N LEU A 110 16.41 9.11 9.13
CA LEU A 110 15.39 9.17 10.19
C LEU A 110 14.43 10.35 10.01
N ARG A 111 14.94 11.51 9.56
CA ARG A 111 14.16 12.69 9.20
C ARG A 111 13.07 12.37 8.16
N ASP A 112 13.45 11.69 7.10
CA ASP A 112 12.52 11.32 6.02
C ASP A 112 11.57 10.19 6.44
N LYS A 113 12.02 9.29 7.32
CA LYS A 113 11.15 8.28 7.91
C LYS A 113 10.03 8.92 8.76
N VAL A 114 10.32 9.99 9.47
CA VAL A 114 9.29 10.78 10.19
C VAL A 114 8.26 11.30 9.20
N VAL A 115 8.69 11.91 8.08
CA VAL A 115 7.77 12.41 7.05
C VAL A 115 6.93 11.29 6.45
N GLN A 116 7.51 10.14 6.19
CA GLN A 116 6.77 8.98 5.65
C GLN A 116 5.70 8.47 6.63
N LEU A 117 5.93 8.53 7.92
CA LEU A 117 4.93 8.20 8.93
C LEU A 117 3.82 9.26 9.01
N VAL A 118 4.18 10.54 8.91
CA VAL A 118 3.21 11.65 8.83
C VAL A 118 2.27 11.46 7.64
N ILE A 119 2.80 11.20 6.46
CA ILE A 119 1.96 11.00 5.26
C ILE A 119 1.18 9.69 5.29
N HIS A 120 1.69 8.64 5.94
CA HIS A 120 1.01 7.35 6.06
C HIS A 120 -0.38 7.50 6.71
N GLU A 121 -0.47 8.19 7.84
CA GLU A 121 -1.73 8.38 8.55
C GLU A 121 -2.79 9.06 7.67
N GLU A 122 -2.42 10.14 6.97
CA GLU A 122 -3.38 10.83 6.10
C GLU A 122 -3.68 10.03 4.82
N LEU A 123 -2.73 9.29 4.26
CA LEU A 123 -2.99 8.36 3.14
C LEU A 123 -4.02 7.28 3.55
N GLN A 124 -3.88 6.70 4.74
CA GLN A 124 -4.85 5.73 5.25
C GLN A 124 -6.24 6.37 5.39
N ASN A 125 -6.31 7.59 5.94
CA ASN A 125 -7.58 8.33 6.08
C ASN A 125 -8.24 8.60 4.71
N LEU A 126 -7.48 9.05 3.72
CA LEU A 126 -7.99 9.44 2.41
C LEU A 126 -8.33 8.26 1.48
N PHE A 127 -7.57 7.17 1.54
CA PHE A 127 -7.68 6.08 0.56
C PHE A 127 -8.36 4.83 1.09
N ARG A 128 -8.24 4.50 2.38
CA ARG A 128 -8.89 3.32 2.95
C ARG A 128 -10.41 3.25 2.67
N PRO A 129 -11.18 4.35 2.67
CA PRO A 129 -12.61 4.30 2.35
C PRO A 129 -12.95 3.85 0.93
N VAL A 130 -11.97 3.85 0.02
CA VAL A 130 -12.16 3.42 -1.38
C VAL A 130 -11.50 2.09 -1.71
N PHE A 131 -10.74 1.52 -0.79
CA PHE A 131 -10.20 0.19 -0.96
C PHE A 131 -11.30 -0.87 -0.85
N VAL A 132 -11.13 -1.95 -1.60
CA VAL A 132 -12.04 -3.08 -1.52
C VAL A 132 -11.80 -3.84 -0.21
N ASP A 133 -12.88 -4.42 0.35
CA ASP A 133 -12.76 -5.23 1.56
C ASP A 133 -11.87 -6.46 1.39
N ARG A 134 -11.70 -6.90 0.16
CA ARG A 134 -10.93 -8.06 -0.28
C ARG A 134 -9.42 -7.81 -0.43
N SER A 135 -8.92 -6.62 -0.06
CA SER A 135 -7.51 -6.31 0.09
C SER A 135 -7.08 -6.44 1.56
N PHE A 136 -6.00 -7.18 1.83
CA PHE A 136 -5.64 -7.59 3.19
C PHE A 136 -4.28 -7.10 3.69
N ALA A 137 -3.40 -6.64 2.81
CA ALA A 137 -2.06 -6.22 3.20
C ALA A 137 -2.03 -4.79 3.73
N CYS A 138 -1.24 -4.56 4.78
CA CYS A 138 -1.00 -3.22 5.36
C CYS A 138 -2.28 -2.44 5.71
N MET A 139 -3.28 -3.15 6.19
CA MET A 139 -4.56 -2.60 6.62
C MET A 139 -4.87 -3.01 8.05
N TYR A 140 -5.38 -2.06 8.82
CA TYR A 140 -5.78 -2.30 10.20
C TYR A 140 -6.80 -3.44 10.30
N GLY A 141 -6.57 -4.36 11.22
CA GLY A 141 -7.45 -5.50 11.46
C GLY A 141 -7.44 -6.58 10.37
N LYS A 142 -6.58 -6.46 9.35
CA LYS A 142 -6.37 -7.44 8.27
C LYS A 142 -4.94 -8.03 8.37
N GLY A 143 -4.60 -8.97 7.50
CA GLY A 143 -3.27 -9.58 7.52
C GLY A 143 -3.25 -10.89 6.74
N PRO A 144 -2.08 -11.57 6.65
CA PRO A 144 -1.92 -12.78 5.83
C PRO A 144 -2.83 -13.93 6.28
N ILE A 145 -3.00 -14.12 7.60
CA ILE A 145 -3.87 -15.16 8.15
C ILE A 145 -5.33 -14.94 7.73
N ARG A 146 -5.82 -13.70 7.82
CA ARG A 146 -7.19 -13.37 7.37
C ARG A 146 -7.35 -13.53 5.86
N ALA A 147 -6.35 -13.16 5.07
CA ALA A 147 -6.35 -13.40 3.63
C ALA A 147 -6.46 -14.90 3.31
N ALA A 148 -5.68 -15.75 3.98
CA ALA A 148 -5.72 -17.20 3.80
C ALA A 148 -7.09 -17.79 4.17
N PHE A 149 -7.67 -17.41 5.31
CA PHE A 149 -9.02 -17.83 5.69
C PHE A 149 -10.08 -17.36 4.71
N ASN A 150 -9.95 -16.14 4.17
CA ASN A 150 -10.87 -15.64 3.15
C ASN A 150 -10.81 -16.47 1.87
N VAL A 151 -9.61 -16.79 1.39
CA VAL A 151 -9.43 -17.68 0.23
C VAL A 151 -10.04 -19.06 0.50
N GLN A 152 -9.76 -19.66 1.66
CA GLN A 152 -10.31 -20.96 2.03
C GLN A 152 -11.84 -20.95 2.09
N HIS A 153 -12.43 -19.91 2.68
CA HIS A 153 -13.88 -19.72 2.73
C HIS A 153 -14.45 -19.60 1.31
N ASP A 154 -13.86 -18.73 0.47
CA ASP A 154 -14.32 -18.51 -0.88
C ASP A 154 -14.24 -19.78 -1.76
N MET A 155 -13.20 -20.60 -1.58
CA MET A 155 -13.09 -21.89 -2.26
C MET A 155 -14.21 -22.86 -1.89
N ARG A 156 -14.59 -22.91 -0.60
CA ARG A 156 -15.71 -23.75 -0.13
C ARG A 156 -17.04 -23.25 -0.71
N VAL A 157 -17.30 -21.95 -0.63
CA VAL A 157 -18.52 -21.33 -1.17
C VAL A 157 -18.61 -21.55 -2.70
N ALA A 158 -17.52 -21.36 -3.41
CA ALA A 158 -17.47 -21.59 -4.84
C ALA A 158 -17.75 -23.05 -5.22
N ARG A 159 -17.16 -24.01 -4.51
CA ARG A 159 -17.37 -25.44 -4.74
C ARG A 159 -18.82 -25.85 -4.47
N MET A 160 -19.42 -25.32 -3.40
CA MET A 160 -20.83 -25.56 -3.10
C MET A 160 -21.75 -24.99 -4.20
N LYS A 161 -21.38 -23.84 -4.79
CA LYS A 161 -22.19 -23.16 -5.78
C LYS A 161 -22.01 -23.69 -7.20
N TRP A 162 -20.78 -24.04 -7.60
CA TRP A 162 -20.39 -24.35 -8.97
C TRP A 162 -19.77 -25.76 -9.15
N GLY A 163 -19.71 -26.56 -8.08
CA GLY A 163 -19.19 -27.93 -8.13
C GLY A 163 -17.66 -28.03 -8.23
N ASP A 164 -17.17 -29.14 -8.79
CA ASP A 164 -15.73 -29.46 -8.81
C ASP A 164 -14.93 -28.81 -9.96
N GLU A 165 -15.63 -28.22 -10.94
CA GLU A 165 -15.00 -27.51 -12.07
C GLU A 165 -14.51 -26.10 -11.73
N VAL A 166 -14.70 -25.67 -10.48
CA VAL A 166 -14.23 -24.39 -9.97
C VAL A 166 -12.74 -24.23 -10.17
N ALA A 167 -12.37 -23.11 -10.80
CA ALA A 167 -10.99 -22.76 -11.09
C ALA A 167 -10.49 -21.62 -10.23
N VAL A 168 -9.20 -21.67 -9.88
CA VAL A 168 -8.49 -20.62 -9.16
C VAL A 168 -7.48 -19.98 -10.10
N ILE A 169 -7.49 -18.65 -10.16
CA ILE A 169 -6.45 -17.85 -10.81
C ILE A 169 -5.54 -17.32 -9.69
N LYS A 170 -4.28 -17.70 -9.70
CA LYS A 170 -3.24 -17.11 -8.85
C LYS A 170 -2.39 -16.20 -9.72
N ILE A 171 -2.37 -14.91 -9.40
CA ILE A 171 -1.61 -13.89 -10.13
C ILE A 171 -0.47 -13.43 -9.23
N ASP A 172 0.73 -13.38 -9.79
CA ASP A 172 1.95 -12.81 -9.20
C ASP A 172 2.44 -11.73 -10.17
N VAL A 173 2.62 -10.51 -9.70
CA VAL A 173 3.11 -9.39 -10.50
C VAL A 173 4.63 -9.40 -10.52
N LYS A 174 5.23 -9.27 -11.72
CA LYS A 174 6.67 -9.31 -11.91
C LYS A 174 7.33 -8.08 -11.29
N LYS A 175 8.25 -8.31 -10.33
CA LYS A 175 9.04 -7.25 -9.68
C LYS A 175 8.21 -6.03 -9.24
N PHE A 176 7.03 -6.25 -8.67
CA PHE A 176 5.97 -5.26 -8.48
C PHE A 176 6.48 -3.89 -8.00
N PHE A 177 7.17 -3.81 -6.86
CA PHE A 177 7.65 -2.53 -6.31
C PHE A 177 8.60 -1.77 -7.24
N TYR A 178 9.41 -2.48 -8.01
CA TYR A 178 10.34 -1.91 -9.00
C TYR A 178 9.67 -1.51 -10.32
N SER A 179 8.47 -2.06 -10.58
CA SER A 179 7.74 -1.84 -11.83
C SER A 179 6.64 -0.79 -11.72
N ILE A 180 6.37 -0.24 -10.54
CA ILE A 180 5.36 0.81 -10.36
C ILE A 180 5.75 2.04 -11.16
N ASP A 181 4.90 2.43 -12.12
CA ASP A 181 5.05 3.69 -12.84
C ASP A 181 4.63 4.86 -11.94
N ARG A 182 5.61 5.71 -11.59
CA ARG A 182 5.40 6.86 -10.69
C ARG A 182 4.44 7.90 -11.27
N GLN A 183 4.41 8.06 -12.60
CA GLN A 183 3.49 9.01 -13.24
C GLN A 183 2.06 8.49 -13.18
N VAL A 184 1.86 7.19 -13.40
CA VAL A 184 0.54 6.54 -13.23
C VAL A 184 0.09 6.64 -11.76
N LEU A 185 0.97 6.36 -10.81
CA LEU A 185 0.67 6.50 -9.38
C LEU A 185 0.21 7.92 -9.03
N LYS A 186 0.95 8.95 -9.47
CA LYS A 186 0.59 10.35 -9.25
C LYS A 186 -0.77 10.69 -9.88
N LYS A 187 -1.06 10.18 -11.09
CA LYS A 187 -2.37 10.36 -11.75
C LYS A 187 -3.50 9.74 -10.94
N ILE A 188 -3.31 8.53 -10.37
CA ILE A 188 -4.30 7.86 -9.51
C ILE A 188 -4.58 8.71 -8.25
N ILE A 189 -3.53 9.20 -7.59
CA ILE A 189 -3.66 10.06 -6.41
C ILE A 189 -4.39 11.37 -6.77
N ALA A 190 -4.00 12.03 -7.85
CA ALA A 190 -4.64 13.26 -8.32
C ALA A 190 -6.13 13.06 -8.65
N LYS A 191 -6.49 11.92 -9.26
CA LYS A 191 -7.90 11.54 -9.53
C LYS A 191 -8.71 11.43 -8.23
N ARG A 192 -8.12 10.86 -7.17
CA ARG A 192 -8.76 10.79 -5.85
C ARG A 192 -8.99 12.19 -5.28
N PHE A 193 -8.00 13.06 -5.31
CA PHE A 193 -8.11 14.42 -4.79
C PHE A 193 -9.12 15.27 -5.57
N LYS A 194 -9.22 15.10 -6.90
CA LYS A 194 -10.30 15.71 -7.70
C LYS A 194 -11.69 15.28 -7.23
N LYS A 195 -11.87 14.01 -6.84
CA LYS A 195 -13.13 13.53 -6.27
C LYS A 195 -13.39 14.10 -4.88
N LEU A 196 -12.36 14.20 -4.04
CA LEU A 196 -12.47 14.78 -2.70
C LEU A 196 -12.77 16.27 -2.76
N LYS A 197 -12.21 17.03 -3.71
CA LYS A 197 -12.55 18.45 -3.96
C LYS A 197 -14.04 18.67 -4.13
N LYS A 198 -14.74 17.77 -4.84
CA LYS A 198 -16.21 17.89 -5.02
C LYS A 198 -16.98 17.77 -3.71
N LYS A 199 -16.47 16.99 -2.77
CA LYS A 199 -17.09 16.74 -1.46
C LYS A 199 -16.66 17.76 -0.40
N TYR A 200 -15.41 18.24 -0.49
CA TYR A 200 -14.77 19.15 0.46
C TYR A 200 -14.07 20.27 -0.32
N PRO A 201 -14.82 21.22 -0.93
CA PRO A 201 -14.25 22.27 -1.77
C PRO A 201 -13.35 23.24 -0.98
N ASP A 202 -13.66 23.50 0.26
CA ASP A 202 -12.90 24.31 1.22
C ASP A 202 -11.49 23.78 1.52
N LYS A 203 -11.26 22.47 1.32
CA LYS A 203 -9.97 21.80 1.57
C LYS A 203 -9.13 21.58 0.32
N TYR A 204 -9.50 22.19 -0.79
CA TYR A 204 -8.80 21.92 -2.05
C TYR A 204 -7.33 22.34 -2.04
N GLU A 205 -7.02 23.47 -1.42
CA GLU A 205 -5.65 23.96 -1.27
C GLU A 205 -4.81 22.99 -0.42
N ASP A 206 -5.38 22.48 0.68
CA ASP A 206 -4.75 21.46 1.52
C ASP A 206 -4.42 20.18 0.72
N PHE A 207 -5.35 19.74 -0.14
CA PHE A 207 -5.10 18.59 -1.02
C PHE A 207 -3.97 18.85 -2.02
N LEU A 208 -3.84 20.05 -2.56
CA LEU A 208 -2.76 20.39 -3.50
C LEU A 208 -1.40 20.44 -2.79
N ARG A 209 -1.33 21.01 -1.60
CA ARG A 209 -0.12 21.03 -0.77
C ARG A 209 0.29 19.59 -0.40
N PHE A 210 -0.65 18.76 0.06
CA PHE A 210 -0.40 17.38 0.40
C PHE A 210 0.03 16.56 -0.83
N TYR A 211 -0.64 16.74 -1.98
CA TYR A 211 -0.26 16.09 -3.23
C TYR A 211 1.18 16.43 -3.63
N ARG A 212 1.58 17.69 -3.47
CA ARG A 212 2.94 18.12 -3.76
C ARG A 212 3.96 17.45 -2.83
N LEU A 213 3.65 17.32 -1.54
CA LEU A 213 4.48 16.56 -0.59
C LEU A 213 4.61 15.09 -1.03
N LEU A 214 3.50 14.45 -1.41
CA LEU A 214 3.51 13.07 -1.91
C LEU A 214 4.39 12.94 -3.17
N CYS A 215 4.28 13.87 -4.13
CA CYS A 215 5.10 13.87 -5.33
C CYS A 215 6.59 13.93 -5.00
N LYS A 216 7.01 14.80 -4.05
CA LYS A 216 8.40 14.86 -3.60
C LYS A 216 8.90 13.52 -3.05
N VAL A 217 8.09 12.83 -2.26
CA VAL A 217 8.44 11.53 -1.69
C VAL A 217 8.46 10.43 -2.77
N ILE A 218 7.51 10.43 -3.70
CA ILE A 218 7.47 9.47 -4.81
C ILE A 218 8.69 9.67 -5.74
N ASP A 219 9.04 10.93 -6.04
CA ASP A 219 10.14 11.25 -6.95
C ASP A 219 11.52 11.05 -6.33
N SER A 220 11.62 11.00 -5.00
CA SER A 220 12.87 10.73 -4.30
C SER A 220 13.35 9.27 -4.43
N SER A 221 12.55 8.39 -5.06
CA SER A 221 12.95 7.01 -5.26
C SER A 221 14.29 6.91 -6.01
N PRO A 222 15.26 6.14 -5.52
CA PRO A 222 16.54 5.92 -6.19
C PRO A 222 16.44 4.95 -7.38
N GLU A 223 15.31 4.29 -7.53
CA GLU A 223 15.01 3.41 -8.67
C GLU A 223 14.75 4.27 -9.91
N GLY A 224 15.51 4.20 -10.95
CA GLY A 224 15.38 4.88 -12.25
C GLY A 224 14.11 5.71 -12.48
N GLU A 225 13.41 5.53 -13.60
CA GLU A 225 12.15 6.23 -13.90
C GLU A 225 10.91 5.53 -13.29
N THR A 226 11.01 4.26 -12.99
CA THR A 226 9.96 3.45 -12.37
C THR A 226 10.38 2.97 -10.98
N GLY A 227 9.45 2.43 -10.23
CA GLY A 227 9.68 1.83 -8.93
C GLY A 227 9.54 2.79 -7.76
N ILE A 228 9.19 2.18 -6.63
CA ILE A 228 9.15 2.82 -5.31
C ILE A 228 10.02 2.02 -4.33
N PRO A 229 10.68 2.68 -3.37
CA PRO A 229 11.69 2.03 -2.52
C PRO A 229 11.08 0.93 -1.64
N LEU A 230 11.67 -0.26 -1.66
CA LEU A 230 11.37 -1.29 -0.67
C LEU A 230 11.92 -0.89 0.69
N GLY A 231 11.08 -1.03 1.74
CA GLY A 231 11.45 -0.73 3.13
C GLY A 231 10.84 0.57 3.68
N ASN A 232 10.22 1.37 2.84
CA ASN A 232 9.49 2.57 3.25
C ASN A 232 8.06 2.25 3.67
N VAL A 233 7.57 2.90 4.72
CA VAL A 233 6.17 2.76 5.16
C VAL A 233 5.23 3.26 4.08
N SER A 234 5.48 4.44 3.52
CA SER A 234 4.66 5.03 2.46
C SER A 234 4.62 4.21 1.16
N SER A 235 5.67 3.41 0.88
CA SER A 235 5.67 2.54 -0.30
C SER A 235 4.58 1.47 -0.24
N GLN A 236 4.22 1.00 0.94
CA GLN A 236 3.12 0.04 1.12
C GLN A 236 1.76 0.68 0.82
N ASP A 237 1.58 1.95 1.21
CA ASP A 237 0.36 2.71 0.88
C ASP A 237 0.27 2.96 -0.61
N PHE A 238 1.35 3.42 -1.24
CA PHE A 238 1.42 3.63 -2.68
C PHE A 238 1.14 2.36 -3.48
N ALA A 239 1.68 1.22 -3.04
CA ALA A 239 1.42 -0.09 -3.63
C ALA A 239 -0.06 -0.47 -3.56
N ASN A 240 -0.72 -0.27 -2.41
CA ASN A 240 -2.14 -0.51 -2.25
C ASN A 240 -3.00 0.44 -3.07
N ILE A 241 -2.65 1.72 -3.14
CA ILE A 241 -3.33 2.73 -3.96
C ILE A 241 -3.25 2.34 -5.45
N TYR A 242 -2.08 1.90 -5.90
CA TYR A 242 -1.83 1.51 -7.28
C TYR A 242 -2.66 0.31 -7.70
N LEU A 243 -2.62 -0.77 -6.92
CA LEU A 243 -3.36 -2.00 -7.22
C LEU A 243 -4.86 -1.90 -6.92
N ASN A 244 -5.32 -0.89 -6.18
CA ASN A 244 -6.76 -0.70 -6.01
C ASN A 244 -7.48 -0.44 -7.34
N GLU A 245 -6.84 0.13 -8.36
CA GLU A 245 -7.43 0.26 -9.70
C GLU A 245 -7.73 -1.15 -10.30
N LEU A 246 -6.83 -2.12 -10.12
CA LEU A 246 -7.06 -3.51 -10.50
C LEU A 246 -8.15 -4.17 -9.65
N ASP A 247 -8.16 -3.94 -8.33
CA ASP A 247 -9.18 -4.47 -7.43
C ASP A 247 -10.58 -4.03 -7.88
N GLN A 248 -10.74 -2.75 -8.18
CA GLN A 248 -12.00 -2.18 -8.67
C GLN A 248 -12.38 -2.77 -10.04
N TYR A 249 -11.42 -2.96 -10.93
CA TYR A 249 -11.65 -3.58 -12.23
C TYR A 249 -12.14 -5.03 -12.08
N CYS A 250 -11.44 -5.85 -11.30
CA CYS A 250 -11.82 -7.25 -11.09
C CYS A 250 -13.21 -7.38 -10.47
N ILE A 251 -13.52 -6.62 -9.44
CA ILE A 251 -14.78 -6.78 -8.70
C ILE A 251 -15.96 -6.15 -9.43
N ARG A 252 -15.80 -4.96 -10.03
CA ARG A 252 -16.91 -4.19 -10.60
C ARG A 252 -17.13 -4.46 -12.09
N PHE A 253 -16.07 -4.67 -12.87
CA PHE A 253 -16.19 -4.88 -14.32
C PHE A 253 -16.19 -6.35 -14.70
N LEU A 254 -15.30 -7.17 -14.12
CA LEU A 254 -15.28 -8.60 -14.39
C LEU A 254 -16.32 -9.36 -13.56
N GLY A 255 -16.87 -8.76 -12.51
CA GLY A 255 -17.79 -9.45 -11.61
C GLY A 255 -17.12 -10.53 -10.73
N ALA A 256 -15.81 -10.52 -10.61
CA ALA A 256 -15.01 -11.47 -9.85
C ALA A 256 -15.14 -11.23 -8.34
N LYS A 257 -16.29 -11.59 -7.77
CA LYS A 257 -16.63 -11.33 -6.35
C LYS A 257 -15.79 -12.14 -5.36
N LEU A 258 -15.36 -13.33 -5.75
CA LEU A 258 -14.48 -14.19 -4.95
C LEU A 258 -13.01 -13.84 -5.26
N TYR A 259 -12.62 -12.71 -4.76
CA TYR A 259 -11.33 -12.03 -4.97
C TYR A 259 -10.61 -11.86 -3.65
N THR A 260 -9.32 -12.10 -3.61
CA THR A 260 -8.47 -11.83 -2.43
C THR A 260 -7.13 -11.30 -2.89
N ARG A 261 -6.68 -10.18 -2.35
CA ARG A 261 -5.35 -9.65 -2.59
C ARG A 261 -4.57 -9.44 -1.30
N TYR A 262 -3.33 -9.91 -1.30
CA TYR A 262 -2.33 -9.61 -0.28
C TYR A 262 -1.09 -9.04 -0.97
N MET A 263 -0.93 -7.72 -0.97
CA MET A 263 0.05 -6.98 -1.81
C MET A 263 -0.12 -7.35 -3.29
N ASP A 264 0.95 -7.88 -3.91
CA ASP A 264 1.03 -8.33 -5.29
C ASP A 264 0.54 -9.77 -5.52
N ASP A 265 0.31 -10.53 -4.43
CA ASP A 265 -0.32 -11.85 -4.49
C ASP A 265 -1.84 -11.72 -4.61
N ILE A 266 -2.40 -12.15 -5.73
CA ILE A 266 -3.83 -12.06 -6.02
C ILE A 266 -4.38 -13.46 -6.29
N VAL A 267 -5.51 -13.77 -5.64
CA VAL A 267 -6.27 -15.00 -5.83
C VAL A 267 -7.70 -14.66 -6.25
N ILE A 268 -8.14 -15.22 -7.36
CA ILE A 268 -9.51 -15.07 -7.88
C ILE A 268 -10.09 -16.45 -8.10
N ILE A 269 -11.34 -16.66 -7.70
CA ILE A 269 -12.03 -17.93 -7.90
C ILE A 269 -13.13 -17.72 -8.95
N ALA A 270 -13.07 -18.52 -10.01
CA ALA A 270 -13.96 -18.49 -11.14
C ALA A 270 -14.81 -19.75 -11.20
N PRO A 271 -16.03 -19.71 -11.81
CA PRO A 271 -16.91 -20.87 -11.94
C PRO A 271 -16.27 -22.06 -12.65
N ASN A 272 -15.44 -21.82 -13.67
CA ASN A 272 -14.76 -22.83 -14.44
C ASN A 272 -13.44 -22.29 -15.05
N LYS A 273 -12.66 -23.16 -15.71
CA LYS A 273 -11.40 -22.76 -16.34
C LYS A 273 -11.55 -21.84 -17.56
N GLU A 274 -12.65 -21.87 -18.25
CA GLU A 274 -12.88 -21.03 -19.44
C GLU A 274 -13.05 -19.57 -19.00
N ILE A 275 -13.94 -19.31 -18.06
CA ILE A 275 -14.12 -18.00 -17.44
C ILE A 275 -12.82 -17.53 -16.78
N ALA A 276 -12.10 -18.43 -16.11
CA ALA A 276 -10.80 -18.10 -15.52
C ALA A 276 -9.78 -17.63 -16.55
N ARG A 277 -9.70 -18.29 -17.73
CA ARG A 277 -8.81 -17.89 -18.84
C ARG A 277 -9.21 -16.53 -19.40
N GLU A 278 -10.51 -16.33 -19.63
CA GLU A 278 -11.05 -15.06 -20.10
C GLU A 278 -10.71 -13.90 -19.13
N TRP A 279 -10.98 -14.09 -17.83
CA TRP A 279 -10.67 -13.09 -16.84
C TRP A 279 -9.16 -12.80 -16.75
N LEU A 280 -8.33 -13.84 -16.76
CA LEU A 280 -6.88 -13.66 -16.72
C LEU A 280 -6.36 -12.90 -17.94
N ALA A 281 -6.89 -13.17 -19.13
CA ALA A 281 -6.52 -12.44 -20.34
C ALA A 281 -6.87 -10.96 -20.22
N LYS A 282 -8.09 -10.62 -19.78
CA LYS A 282 -8.54 -9.24 -19.55
C LYS A 282 -7.73 -8.55 -18.46
N ILE A 283 -7.37 -9.26 -17.38
CA ILE A 283 -6.53 -8.72 -16.30
C ILE A 283 -5.12 -8.40 -16.80
N LYS A 284 -4.51 -9.27 -17.63
CA LYS A 284 -3.20 -9.00 -18.21
C LYS A 284 -3.19 -7.75 -19.08
N VAL A 285 -4.21 -7.58 -19.93
CA VAL A 285 -4.36 -6.37 -20.74
C VAL A 285 -4.52 -5.13 -19.85
N PHE A 286 -5.37 -5.19 -18.81
CA PHE A 286 -5.56 -4.09 -17.87
C PHE A 286 -4.26 -3.71 -17.13
N LEU A 287 -3.52 -4.72 -16.63
CA LEU A 287 -2.23 -4.51 -15.98
C LEU A 287 -1.24 -3.81 -16.92
N GLN A 288 -1.14 -4.27 -18.16
CA GLN A 288 -0.20 -3.72 -19.15
C GLN A 288 -0.58 -2.30 -19.59
N GLU A 289 -1.83 -2.08 -20.00
CA GLU A 289 -2.26 -0.82 -20.61
C GLU A 289 -2.54 0.29 -19.59
N ARG A 290 -3.02 -0.07 -18.38
CA ARG A 290 -3.44 0.90 -17.38
C ARG A 290 -2.45 1.11 -16.26
N LEU A 291 -1.71 0.05 -15.91
CA LEU A 291 -0.79 0.07 -14.78
C LEU A 291 0.67 -0.18 -15.20
N HIS A 292 0.95 -0.37 -16.47
CA HIS A 292 2.30 -0.67 -16.99
C HIS A 292 3.00 -1.80 -16.24
N LEU A 293 2.21 -2.81 -15.82
CA LEU A 293 2.68 -3.97 -15.06
C LEU A 293 2.57 -5.25 -15.89
N GLU A 294 3.48 -6.19 -15.62
CA GLU A 294 3.48 -7.52 -16.21
C GLU A 294 3.23 -8.60 -15.16
N THR A 295 2.58 -9.69 -15.56
CA THR A 295 2.45 -10.87 -14.70
C THR A 295 3.72 -11.71 -14.75
N ASN A 296 4.05 -12.36 -13.62
CA ASN A 296 5.16 -13.30 -13.52
C ASN A 296 4.76 -14.67 -14.10
N GLN A 297 5.77 -15.50 -14.48
CA GLN A 297 5.59 -16.90 -14.90
C GLN A 297 4.90 -17.79 -13.85
N LYS A 298 4.90 -17.38 -12.58
CA LYS A 298 4.17 -18.05 -11.50
C LYS A 298 2.66 -17.86 -11.55
N THR A 299 2.16 -16.96 -12.41
CA THR A 299 0.73 -16.79 -12.66
C THR A 299 0.17 -18.04 -13.31
N LYS A 300 -0.82 -18.67 -12.66
CA LYS A 300 -1.37 -19.95 -13.10
C LYS A 300 -2.87 -20.07 -12.81
N ILE A 301 -3.53 -20.95 -13.57
CA ILE A 301 -4.91 -21.38 -13.36
C ILE A 301 -4.89 -22.86 -12.99
N PHE A 302 -5.59 -23.23 -11.93
CA PHE A 302 -5.71 -24.63 -11.49
C PHE A 302 -7.11 -24.88 -10.90
N TYR A 303 -7.48 -26.13 -10.72
CA TYR A 303 -8.75 -26.48 -10.09
C TYR A 303 -8.67 -26.39 -8.56
N VAL A 304 -9.79 -26.00 -7.92
CA VAL A 304 -9.88 -25.92 -6.44
C VAL A 304 -9.49 -27.25 -5.79
N ARG A 305 -9.84 -28.39 -6.38
CA ARG A 305 -9.47 -29.73 -5.88
C ARG A 305 -7.96 -29.95 -5.72
N GLN A 306 -7.12 -29.16 -6.41
CA GLN A 306 -5.66 -29.26 -6.36
C GLN A 306 -5.05 -28.46 -5.19
N GLY A 307 -5.86 -27.70 -4.45
CA GLY A 307 -5.41 -26.82 -3.38
C GLY A 307 -4.70 -25.55 -3.87
N VAL A 308 -4.48 -24.60 -2.96
CA VAL A 308 -3.66 -23.40 -3.19
C VAL A 308 -2.43 -23.50 -2.31
N ASN A 309 -1.26 -23.68 -2.93
CA ASN A 309 0.05 -23.60 -2.24
C ASN A 309 0.57 -22.18 -2.27
#